data_417c01cb4b779686205d9f9d1a89b524
#
_entry.id   417c01cb4b779686205d9f9d1a89b524
#
_cell.length_a   1.000
_cell.length_b   1.000
_cell.length_c   1.000
_cell.angle_alpha   90.00
_cell.angle_beta   90.00
_cell.angle_gamma   90.00
#
_symmetry.space_group_name_H-M   'P 1'
#
loop_
_entity.id
_entity.type
_entity.pdbx_description
1 polymer ?
#
loop_
_entity_poly.entity_id
_entity_poly.type
_entity_poly.pdbx_seq_one_letter_code
_entity_poly.pdbx_strand_id
1 'polypeptide(L)'
;MALWSTGLLRAAVLLLLLTAHVVPSASGCSVQFYVTMIRDFCLDEFHLNIGRLDPDMWCSWPDTMQIYESLTNCTYQVALRMDCFWPNEVVDGFFMKIHQRYFHNCALNGRLLHDPPVSILVPFIAVPVLVTLLMTAIVVWRSKRTEGVL
;
A
#
# COMPACT_ATOMS: atom_id res chain seq x y z
N MET A 1 2.99 44.39 -12.43
CA MET A 1 2.34 43.29 -11.71
C MET A 1 3.05 41.91 -11.88
N ALA A 2 3.98 41.74 -12.81
CA ALA A 2 4.70 40.48 -13.04
C ALA A 2 5.81 40.15 -12.04
N LEU A 3 6.39 41.14 -11.38
CA LEU A 3 7.53 40.96 -10.47
C LEU A 3 7.15 40.35 -9.09
N TRP A 4 5.92 40.55 -8.64
CA TRP A 4 5.41 39.96 -7.39
C TRP A 4 5.08 38.47 -7.53
N SER A 5 4.65 38.05 -8.71
CA SER A 5 4.35 36.63 -9.02
C SER A 5 5.59 35.75 -8.96
N THR A 6 6.73 36.24 -9.46
CA THR A 6 8.00 35.48 -9.46
C THR A 6 8.61 35.33 -8.07
N GLY A 7 8.40 36.31 -7.19
CA GLY A 7 8.87 36.24 -5.79
C GLY A 7 8.10 35.21 -4.97
N LEU A 8 6.77 35.18 -5.11
CA LEU A 8 5.90 34.19 -4.44
C LEU A 8 6.17 32.76 -4.94
N LEU A 9 6.38 32.57 -6.24
CA LEU A 9 6.73 31.26 -6.79
C LEU A 9 8.08 30.77 -6.27
N ARG A 10 9.09 31.64 -6.22
CA ARG A 10 10.40 31.30 -5.67
C ARG A 10 10.33 30.97 -4.18
N ALA A 11 9.56 31.72 -3.41
CA ALA A 11 9.35 31.45 -1.99
C ALA A 11 8.61 30.11 -1.77
N ALA A 12 7.60 29.80 -2.57
CA ALA A 12 6.88 28.53 -2.51
C ALA A 12 7.78 27.34 -2.89
N VAL A 13 8.60 27.47 -3.92
CA VAL A 13 9.57 26.43 -4.34
C VAL A 13 10.62 26.22 -3.27
N LEU A 14 11.14 27.29 -2.68
CA LEU A 14 12.10 27.20 -1.56
C LEU A 14 11.48 26.54 -0.33
N LEU A 15 10.24 26.87 0.01
CA LEU A 15 9.50 26.21 1.10
C LEU A 15 9.30 24.73 0.83
N LEU A 16 8.92 24.35 -0.39
CA LEU A 16 8.77 22.94 -0.81
C LEU A 16 10.12 22.20 -0.76
N LEU A 17 11.20 22.84 -1.19
CA LEU A 17 12.55 22.24 -1.11
C LEU A 17 13.01 22.09 0.34
N LEU A 18 12.71 23.06 1.21
CA LEU A 18 13.06 23.00 2.63
C LEU A 18 12.24 21.92 3.36
N THR A 19 10.96 21.74 3.01
CA THR A 19 10.13 20.68 3.60
C THR A 19 10.52 19.29 3.09
N ALA A 20 11.03 19.16 1.86
CA ALA A 20 11.53 17.90 1.33
C ALA A 20 12.82 17.40 2.04
N HIS A 21 13.56 18.28 2.71
CA HIS A 21 14.77 17.91 3.46
C HIS A 21 14.51 17.53 4.92
N VAL A 22 13.28 17.71 5.43
CA VAL A 22 12.89 17.26 6.77
C VAL A 22 12.20 15.89 6.67
N VAL A 23 12.84 14.93 6.00
CA VAL A 23 12.57 13.53 6.27
C VAL A 23 13.37 13.23 7.55
N PRO A 24 12.73 12.95 8.70
CA PRO A 24 13.48 12.51 9.86
C PRO A 24 14.20 11.23 9.44
N SER A 25 15.51 11.29 9.33
CA SER A 25 16.34 10.10 9.28
C SER A 25 16.00 9.35 10.56
N ALA A 26 15.31 8.22 10.46
CA ALA A 26 15.12 7.31 11.58
C ALA A 26 16.50 6.76 11.95
N SER A 27 17.24 7.55 12.75
CA SER A 27 18.62 7.27 13.15
C SER A 27 18.70 6.22 14.26
N GLY A 28 17.80 5.26 14.28
CA GLY A 28 17.73 4.20 15.28
C GLY A 28 17.60 2.80 14.71
N CYS A 29 17.06 2.65 13.49
CA CYS A 29 16.79 1.33 12.89
C CYS A 29 18.06 0.62 12.41
N SER A 30 18.48 -0.42 13.11
CA SER A 30 19.53 -1.33 12.63
C SER A 30 18.89 -2.42 11.75
N VAL A 31 18.95 -2.23 10.44
CA VAL A 31 18.37 -3.15 9.44
C VAL A 31 18.88 -4.57 9.62
N GLN A 32 20.18 -4.74 9.84
CA GLN A 32 20.77 -6.07 10.01
C GLN A 32 20.25 -6.78 11.26
N PHE A 33 20.09 -6.05 12.35
CA PHE A 33 19.54 -6.61 13.58
C PHE A 33 18.06 -6.91 13.45
N TYR A 34 17.31 -6.02 12.76
CA TYR A 34 15.90 -6.26 12.46
C TYR A 34 15.67 -7.53 11.63
N VAL A 35 16.48 -7.75 10.58
CA VAL A 35 16.43 -9.00 9.78
C VAL A 35 16.65 -10.24 10.65
N THR A 36 17.62 -10.18 11.55
CA THR A 36 17.91 -11.31 12.46
C THR A 36 16.72 -11.57 13.37
N MET A 37 16.17 -10.53 14.00
CA MET A 37 15.06 -10.66 14.93
C MET A 37 13.79 -11.22 14.28
N ILE A 38 13.40 -10.74 13.09
CA ILE A 38 12.22 -11.27 12.40
C ILE A 38 12.42 -12.71 11.92
N ARG A 39 13.66 -13.10 11.61
CA ARG A 39 13.98 -14.47 11.24
C ARG A 39 13.91 -15.40 12.45
N ASP A 40 14.60 -15.07 13.52
CA ASP A 40 14.80 -15.97 14.65
C ASP A 40 13.54 -16.06 15.54
N PHE A 41 12.68 -15.05 15.55
CA PHE A 41 11.47 -15.08 16.35
C PHE A 41 10.20 -15.24 15.50
N CYS A 42 9.96 -14.38 14.52
CA CYS A 42 8.72 -14.39 13.79
C CYS A 42 8.62 -15.54 12.77
N LEU A 43 9.74 -15.84 12.07
CA LEU A 43 9.74 -16.90 11.08
C LEU A 43 9.71 -18.29 11.73
N ASP A 44 10.42 -18.48 12.84
CA ASP A 44 10.45 -19.77 13.54
C ASP A 44 9.07 -20.09 14.13
N GLU A 45 8.39 -19.10 14.73
CA GLU A 45 7.01 -19.28 15.21
C GLU A 45 6.05 -19.59 14.05
N PHE A 46 6.20 -18.88 12.93
CA PHE A 46 5.40 -19.15 11.73
C PHE A 46 5.63 -20.58 11.23
N HIS A 47 6.89 -21.03 11.15
CA HIS A 47 7.22 -22.39 10.70
C HIS A 47 6.60 -23.47 11.60
N LEU A 48 6.63 -23.26 12.90
CA LEU A 48 6.01 -24.18 13.86
C LEU A 48 4.48 -24.25 13.67
N ASN A 49 3.84 -23.14 13.45
CA ASN A 49 2.39 -23.07 13.33
C ASN A 49 1.89 -23.58 11.97
N ILE A 50 2.52 -23.16 10.87
CA ILE A 50 2.16 -23.62 9.52
C ILE A 50 2.47 -25.10 9.33
N GLY A 51 3.53 -25.61 9.97
CA GLY A 51 3.91 -27.02 9.93
C GLY A 51 2.96 -27.96 10.68
N ARG A 52 2.04 -27.42 11.50
CA ARG A 52 0.96 -28.20 12.15
C ARG A 52 -0.24 -28.41 11.22
N LEU A 53 -0.35 -27.59 10.17
CA LEU A 53 -1.37 -27.74 9.15
C LEU A 53 -0.89 -28.74 8.09
N ASP A 54 -1.85 -29.50 7.55
CA ASP A 54 -1.62 -30.30 6.37
C ASP A 54 -1.21 -29.36 5.20
N PRO A 55 -0.19 -29.69 4.40
CA PRO A 55 0.20 -28.89 3.24
C PRO A 55 -0.94 -28.55 2.29
N ASP A 56 -1.94 -29.44 2.15
CA ASP A 56 -3.13 -29.20 1.33
C ASP A 56 -4.02 -28.07 1.89
N MET A 57 -3.90 -27.75 3.18
CA MET A 57 -4.64 -26.69 3.86
C MET A 57 -3.93 -25.33 3.81
N TRP A 58 -2.68 -25.27 3.35
CA TRP A 58 -1.96 -23.99 3.30
C TRP A 58 -2.63 -22.93 2.42
N CYS A 59 -3.38 -23.37 1.41
CA CYS A 59 -4.15 -22.47 0.55
C CYS A 59 -5.56 -22.16 1.09
N SER A 60 -5.94 -22.72 2.24
CA SER A 60 -7.20 -22.43 2.90
C SER A 60 -7.08 -21.17 3.75
N TRP A 61 -7.69 -20.08 3.30
CA TRP A 61 -7.62 -18.81 4.03
C TRP A 61 -8.16 -18.87 5.46
N PRO A 62 -9.28 -19.54 5.75
CA PRO A 62 -9.76 -19.68 7.13
C PRO A 62 -8.75 -20.33 8.07
N ASP A 63 -7.97 -21.31 7.58
CA ASP A 63 -7.02 -22.06 8.38
C ASP A 63 -5.68 -21.35 8.56
N THR A 64 -5.27 -20.58 7.57
CA THR A 64 -3.98 -19.87 7.56
C THR A 64 -4.05 -18.44 8.06
N MET A 65 -5.24 -17.81 8.12
CA MET A 65 -5.41 -16.41 8.45
C MET A 65 -4.78 -16.03 9.79
N GLN A 66 -5.04 -16.80 10.85
CA GLN A 66 -4.50 -16.50 12.19
C GLN A 66 -2.98 -16.63 12.23
N ILE A 67 -2.42 -17.62 11.54
CA ILE A 67 -0.97 -17.85 11.46
C ILE A 67 -0.30 -16.68 10.74
N TYR A 68 -0.91 -16.23 9.64
CA TYR A 68 -0.41 -15.11 8.85
C TYR A 68 -0.54 -13.78 9.58
N GLU A 69 -1.64 -13.57 10.30
CA GLU A 69 -1.86 -12.38 11.14
C GLU A 69 -0.84 -12.32 12.28
N SER A 70 -0.58 -13.46 12.96
CA SER A 70 0.45 -13.54 14.00
C SER A 70 1.83 -13.15 13.45
N LEU A 71 2.20 -13.67 12.27
CA LEU A 71 3.44 -13.32 11.61
C LEU A 71 3.53 -11.83 11.29
N THR A 72 2.46 -11.26 10.73
CA THR A 72 2.37 -9.84 10.38
C THR A 72 2.52 -8.98 11.63
N ASN A 73 1.79 -9.30 12.69
CA ASN A 73 1.88 -8.58 13.96
C ASN A 73 3.27 -8.71 14.59
N CYS A 74 3.89 -9.90 14.54
CA CYS A 74 5.24 -10.12 15.07
C CYS A 74 6.24 -9.17 14.38
N THR A 75 6.27 -9.12 13.05
CA THR A 75 7.19 -8.25 12.30
C THR A 75 6.96 -6.77 12.61
N TYR A 76 5.72 -6.37 12.77
CA TYR A 76 5.34 -5.02 13.18
C TYR A 76 5.82 -4.67 14.58
N GLN A 77 5.61 -5.55 15.56
CA GLN A 77 6.04 -5.32 16.95
C GLN A 77 7.55 -5.25 17.09
N VAL A 78 8.29 -6.06 16.32
CA VAL A 78 9.76 -5.99 16.27
C VAL A 78 10.20 -4.65 15.69
N ALA A 79 9.56 -4.20 14.60
CA ALA A 79 9.87 -2.89 14.00
C ALA A 79 9.65 -1.74 14.99
N LEU A 80 8.51 -1.74 15.71
CA LEU A 80 8.21 -0.71 16.73
C LEU A 80 9.25 -0.65 17.84
N ARG A 81 9.72 -1.81 18.33
CA ARG A 81 10.72 -1.88 19.41
C ARG A 81 12.10 -1.44 18.98
N MET A 82 12.34 -1.45 17.68
CA MET A 82 13.63 -1.12 17.09
C MET A 82 13.65 0.26 16.40
N ASP A 83 12.61 1.06 16.58
CA ASP A 83 12.43 2.35 15.89
C ASP A 83 12.59 2.24 14.37
N CYS A 84 12.13 1.10 13.79
CA CYS A 84 12.09 0.86 12.37
C CYS A 84 10.72 1.22 11.80
N PHE A 85 10.69 1.79 10.60
CA PHE A 85 9.45 1.95 9.86
C PHE A 85 8.85 0.60 9.51
N TRP A 86 7.53 0.50 9.52
CA TRP A 86 6.80 -0.64 9.05
C TRP A 86 5.57 -0.20 8.24
N PRO A 87 5.27 -0.79 7.07
CA PRO A 87 6.09 -1.74 6.32
C PRO A 87 7.38 -1.11 5.77
N ASN A 88 8.37 -1.94 5.45
CA ASN A 88 9.64 -1.52 4.87
C ASN A 88 10.15 -2.59 3.88
N GLU A 89 11.16 -2.26 3.09
CA GLU A 89 11.71 -3.14 2.05
C GLU A 89 12.16 -4.52 2.59
N VAL A 90 12.65 -4.57 3.82
CA VAL A 90 13.04 -5.83 4.48
C VAL A 90 11.83 -6.72 4.69
N VAL A 91 10.76 -6.14 5.21
CA VAL A 91 9.49 -6.85 5.46
C VAL A 91 8.87 -7.31 4.15
N ASP A 92 8.87 -6.48 3.13
CA ASP A 92 8.36 -6.84 1.80
C ASP A 92 9.12 -8.05 1.24
N GLY A 93 10.45 -8.00 1.25
CA GLY A 93 11.30 -9.12 0.82
C GLY A 93 11.11 -10.38 1.67
N PHE A 94 10.84 -10.22 2.97
CA PHE A 94 10.55 -11.32 3.89
C PHE A 94 9.23 -12.00 3.53
N PHE A 95 8.15 -11.26 3.39
CA PHE A 95 6.84 -11.80 3.00
C PHE A 95 6.84 -12.40 1.60
N MET A 96 7.55 -11.80 0.64
CA MET A 96 7.71 -12.39 -0.69
C MET A 96 8.30 -13.80 -0.65
N LYS A 97 9.31 -14.03 0.19
CA LYS A 97 9.91 -15.38 0.36
C LYS A 97 8.93 -16.37 0.98
N ILE A 98 8.11 -15.92 1.93
CA ILE A 98 7.06 -16.75 2.53
C ILE A 98 6.01 -17.13 1.48
N HIS A 99 5.54 -16.16 0.71
CA HIS A 99 4.60 -16.42 -0.38
C HIS A 99 5.17 -17.39 -1.42
N GLN A 100 6.42 -17.21 -1.81
CA GLN A 100 7.09 -18.11 -2.75
C GLN A 100 7.26 -19.53 -2.21
N ARG A 101 7.44 -19.69 -0.90
CA ARG A 101 7.69 -21.00 -0.31
C ARG A 101 6.41 -21.77 0.02
N TYR A 102 5.42 -21.11 0.61
CA TYR A 102 4.22 -21.75 1.16
C TYR A 102 2.97 -21.58 0.30
N PHE A 103 2.87 -20.47 -0.42
CA PHE A 103 1.65 -20.05 -1.10
C PHE A 103 1.78 -19.95 -2.62
N HIS A 104 2.91 -20.41 -3.20
CA HIS A 104 3.15 -20.29 -4.64
C HIS A 104 2.14 -21.08 -5.50
N ASN A 105 1.62 -22.19 -4.97
CA ASN A 105 0.62 -23.01 -5.65
C ASN A 105 -0.82 -22.66 -5.28
N CYS A 106 -1.04 -21.69 -4.37
CA CYS A 106 -2.36 -21.22 -3.97
C CYS A 106 -3.00 -20.32 -5.03
N ALA A 107 -2.27 -20.00 -6.09
CA ALA A 107 -2.80 -19.21 -7.18
C ALA A 107 -3.91 -19.96 -7.88
N LEU A 108 -5.10 -19.38 -7.86
CA LEU A 108 -6.18 -19.60 -8.83
C LEU A 108 -7.18 -20.76 -8.60
N ASN A 109 -6.90 -21.76 -7.76
CA ASN A 109 -7.81 -22.90 -7.66
C ASN A 109 -8.92 -22.76 -6.61
N GLY A 110 -8.92 -21.74 -5.76
CA GLY A 110 -9.93 -21.56 -4.71
C GLY A 110 -10.72 -20.27 -4.75
N ARG A 111 -10.24 -19.27 -5.44
CA ARG A 111 -11.01 -18.09 -5.86
C ARG A 111 -11.00 -18.06 -7.39
N LEU A 112 -11.96 -18.68 -7.98
CA LEU A 112 -12.50 -18.14 -9.22
C LEU A 112 -12.76 -16.66 -8.91
N LEU A 113 -11.94 -15.78 -9.47
CA LEU A 113 -12.26 -14.36 -9.57
C LEU A 113 -13.58 -14.32 -10.31
N HIS A 114 -14.67 -14.47 -9.55
CA HIS A 114 -16.00 -14.31 -10.09
C HIS A 114 -16.13 -12.81 -10.26
N ASP A 115 -16.01 -12.38 -11.50
CA ASP A 115 -16.26 -10.99 -11.84
C ASP A 115 -17.62 -10.61 -11.27
N PRO A 116 -17.73 -9.46 -10.58
CA PRO A 116 -19.00 -9.04 -10.04
C PRO A 116 -20.03 -9.01 -11.18
N PRO A 117 -21.27 -9.38 -10.90
CA PRO A 117 -22.31 -9.42 -11.93
C PRO A 117 -22.38 -8.07 -12.64
N VAL A 118 -22.58 -8.08 -13.95
CA VAL A 118 -22.60 -6.91 -14.83
C VAL A 118 -23.50 -5.81 -14.29
N SER A 119 -24.58 -6.18 -13.59
CA SER A 119 -25.50 -5.25 -12.91
C SER A 119 -24.84 -4.40 -11.81
N ILE A 120 -23.73 -4.85 -11.22
CA ILE A 120 -22.96 -4.10 -10.22
C ILE A 120 -21.78 -3.41 -10.91
N LEU A 121 -21.09 -4.10 -11.81
CA LEU A 121 -19.90 -3.60 -12.49
C LEU A 121 -20.21 -2.38 -13.36
N VAL A 122 -21.27 -2.44 -14.17
CA VAL A 122 -21.64 -1.38 -15.10
C VAL A 122 -21.95 -0.06 -14.38
N PRO A 123 -22.85 0.02 -13.38
CA PRO A 123 -23.10 1.28 -12.69
C PRO A 123 -21.87 1.78 -11.91
N PHE A 124 -21.06 0.89 -11.37
CA PHE A 124 -19.84 1.26 -10.64
C PHE A 124 -18.78 1.94 -11.53
N ILE A 125 -18.73 1.57 -12.81
CA ILE A 125 -17.87 2.22 -13.81
C ILE A 125 -18.57 3.42 -14.46
N ALA A 126 -19.84 3.27 -14.86
CA ALA A 126 -20.54 4.28 -15.63
C ALA A 126 -20.85 5.56 -14.83
N VAL A 127 -21.21 5.44 -13.55
CA VAL A 127 -21.55 6.60 -12.71
C VAL A 127 -20.38 7.57 -12.55
N PRO A 128 -19.17 7.16 -12.11
CA PRO A 128 -18.06 8.11 -12.00
C PRO A 128 -17.62 8.68 -13.35
N VAL A 129 -17.72 7.92 -14.44
CA VAL A 129 -17.40 8.40 -15.78
C VAL A 129 -18.41 9.48 -16.20
N LEU A 130 -19.71 9.25 -16.03
CA LEU A 130 -20.73 10.23 -16.35
C LEU A 130 -20.60 11.51 -15.49
N VAL A 131 -20.34 11.37 -14.20
CA VAL A 131 -20.12 12.50 -13.30
C VAL A 131 -18.92 13.33 -13.76
N THR A 132 -17.81 12.72 -14.10
CA THR A 132 -16.63 13.45 -14.60
C THR A 132 -16.90 14.16 -15.92
N LEU A 133 -17.60 13.53 -16.84
CA LEU A 133 -17.99 14.14 -18.12
C LEU A 133 -18.93 15.33 -17.91
N LEU A 134 -19.94 15.21 -17.04
CA LEU A 134 -20.84 16.29 -16.70
C LEU A 134 -20.13 17.47 -16.05
N MET A 135 -19.26 17.20 -15.08
CA MET A 135 -18.48 18.26 -14.43
C MET A 135 -17.57 18.98 -15.43
N THR A 136 -16.91 18.23 -16.31
CA THR A 136 -16.05 18.80 -17.37
C THR A 136 -16.89 19.66 -18.34
N ALA A 137 -18.06 19.18 -18.76
CA ALA A 137 -18.95 19.93 -19.65
C ALA A 137 -19.44 21.25 -18.99
N ILE A 138 -19.81 21.19 -17.70
CA ILE A 138 -20.24 22.39 -16.96
C ILE A 138 -19.10 23.41 -16.84
N VAL A 139 -17.90 22.95 -16.50
CA VAL A 139 -16.72 23.84 -16.40
C VAL A 139 -16.40 24.48 -17.73
N VAL A 140 -16.33 23.70 -18.81
CA VAL A 140 -16.08 24.23 -20.16
C VAL A 140 -17.17 25.21 -20.58
N TRP A 141 -18.45 24.92 -20.34
CA TRP A 141 -19.55 25.79 -20.68
C TRP A 141 -19.50 27.12 -19.90
N ARG A 142 -19.21 27.04 -18.58
CA ARG A 142 -19.05 28.26 -17.77
C ARG A 142 -17.84 29.08 -18.20
N SER A 143 -16.71 28.46 -18.51
CA SER A 143 -15.51 29.13 -19.00
C SER A 143 -15.78 29.90 -20.30
N LYS A 144 -16.40 29.24 -21.27
CA LYS A 144 -16.77 29.91 -22.54
C LYS A 144 -17.75 31.08 -22.36
N ARG A 145 -18.64 31.01 -21.36
CA ARG A 145 -19.57 32.11 -21.07
C ARG A 145 -18.87 33.32 -20.47
N THR A 146 -17.78 33.12 -19.74
CA THR A 146 -17.01 34.19 -19.11
C THR A 146 -16.13 34.95 -20.12
N GLU A 147 -15.64 34.26 -21.16
CA GLU A 147 -14.84 34.89 -22.23
C GLU A 147 -15.67 35.66 -23.27
N GLY A 148 -16.97 35.44 -23.31
CA GLY A 148 -17.89 36.15 -24.23
C GLY A 148 -18.45 37.49 -23.72
N VAL A 149 -17.97 38.01 -22.58
CA VAL A 149 -18.44 39.23 -21.92
C VAL A 149 -17.35 40.30 -21.81
N LEU A 150 -16.32 40.24 -22.67
CA LEU A 150 -15.32 41.30 -22.82
C LEU A 150 -15.52 42.02 -24.18
#